data_8ae7d4e69773462fa9188be0fa5aed7b
#
_entry.id   8ae7d4e69773462fa9188be0fa5aed7b
#
_cell.length_a   1.000
_cell.length_b   1.000
_cell.length_c   1.000
_cell.angle_alpha   90.00
_cell.angle_beta   90.00
_cell.angle_gamma   90.00
#
_symmetry.space_group_name_H-M   'P 1'
#
loop_
_entity.id
_entity.type
_entity.pdbx_description
1 polymer ?
#
loop_
_entity_poly.entity_id
_entity_poly.type
_entity_poly.pdbx_seq_one_letter_code
_entity_poly.pdbx_strand_id
1 'polypeptide(L)'
;MLAGPVRNALDIGCSVGVSTLALKDWLERREGTGVTVEGLDLSPQMLAVARVRDPGGRIRRWHHAAAEATGLPAASVDLITLQFVCHELPAGATRAVLREAARLLRPGGVVALVDQDPDSAVIRRLPAPIATLLKSTEPYLEDYFSLDLPRALEQAGFREVRREACDPRHRVLVARLA
;
A
#
# COMPACT_ATOMS: atom_id res chain seq x y z
N MET A 1 8.48 11.79 -8.82
CA MET A 1 8.56 10.35 -8.68
C MET A 1 7.76 9.56 -9.71
N LEU A 2 6.50 9.86 -9.96
CA LEU A 2 5.80 9.35 -11.13
C LEU A 2 6.29 10.11 -12.37
N ALA A 3 7.26 9.55 -13.08
CA ALA A 3 7.87 10.19 -14.25
C ALA A 3 7.05 9.98 -15.54
N GLY A 4 6.07 9.10 -15.51
CA GLY A 4 5.21 8.78 -16.64
C GLY A 4 3.71 8.87 -16.29
N PRO A 5 2.84 8.75 -17.30
CA PRO A 5 1.41 8.72 -17.08
C PRO A 5 1.00 7.44 -16.35
N VAL A 6 0.04 7.56 -15.43
CA VAL A 6 -0.60 6.43 -14.75
C VAL A 6 -1.94 6.17 -15.44
N ARG A 7 -2.11 4.99 -16.02
CA ARG A 7 -3.38 4.56 -16.64
C ARG A 7 -4.14 3.59 -15.76
N ASN A 8 -3.42 2.70 -15.08
CA ASN A 8 -4.01 1.68 -14.22
C ASN A 8 -3.34 1.72 -12.85
N ALA A 9 -4.11 1.84 -11.79
CA ALA A 9 -3.64 1.80 -10.42
C ALA A 9 -4.39 0.75 -9.60
N LEU A 10 -3.69 0.14 -8.65
CA LEU A 10 -4.25 -0.81 -7.70
C LEU A 10 -3.93 -0.36 -6.27
N ASP A 11 -4.97 -0.27 -5.43
CA ASP A 11 -4.84 -0.02 -4.00
C ASP A 11 -4.98 -1.35 -3.25
N ILE A 12 -3.88 -1.85 -2.70
CA ILE A 12 -3.81 -3.13 -1.98
C ILE A 12 -4.05 -2.88 -0.49
N GLY A 13 -4.95 -3.66 0.13
CA GLY A 13 -5.43 -3.44 1.49
C GLY A 13 -6.36 -2.22 1.56
N CYS A 14 -7.24 -2.10 0.58
CA CYS A 14 -8.09 -0.93 0.38
C CYS A 14 -9.17 -0.74 1.45
N SER A 15 -9.39 -1.74 2.32
CA SER A 15 -10.38 -1.71 3.40
C SER A 15 -11.74 -1.21 2.89
N VAL A 16 -12.32 -0.22 3.54
CA VAL A 16 -13.62 0.40 3.18
C VAL A 16 -13.54 1.39 2.01
N GLY A 17 -12.44 1.41 1.25
CA GLY A 17 -12.28 2.14 0.00
C GLY A 17 -11.97 3.63 0.12
N VAL A 18 -11.66 4.17 1.30
CA VAL A 18 -11.38 5.61 1.49
C VAL A 18 -10.11 6.00 0.72
N SER A 19 -9.04 5.25 0.88
CA SER A 19 -7.76 5.47 0.18
C SER A 19 -7.92 5.34 -1.34
N THR A 20 -8.66 4.33 -1.77
CA THR A 20 -8.90 4.04 -3.19
C THR A 20 -9.65 5.17 -3.89
N LEU A 21 -10.70 5.70 -3.25
CA LEU A 21 -11.47 6.84 -3.79
C LEU A 21 -10.62 8.11 -3.82
N ALA A 22 -9.83 8.38 -2.77
CA ALA A 22 -8.90 9.51 -2.73
C ALA A 22 -7.81 9.39 -3.81
N LEU A 23 -7.28 8.18 -4.03
CA LEU A 23 -6.34 7.89 -5.11
C LEU A 23 -6.96 8.15 -6.49
N LYS A 24 -8.22 7.73 -6.69
CA LYS A 24 -8.98 7.99 -7.93
C LYS A 24 -9.11 9.49 -8.17
N ASP A 25 -9.54 10.26 -7.16
CA ASP A 25 -9.68 11.71 -7.27
C ASP A 25 -8.35 12.39 -7.60
N TRP A 26 -7.27 11.97 -6.97
CA TRP A 26 -5.94 12.52 -7.20
C TRP A 26 -5.43 12.21 -8.61
N LEU A 27 -5.59 10.97 -9.06
CA LEU A 27 -5.17 10.57 -10.41
C LEU A 27 -5.98 11.25 -11.50
N GLU A 28 -7.30 11.41 -11.33
CA GLU A 28 -8.13 12.12 -12.30
C GLU A 28 -7.73 13.59 -12.45
N ARG A 29 -7.36 14.24 -11.35
CA ARG A 29 -6.83 15.62 -11.40
C ARG A 29 -5.49 15.73 -12.13
N ARG A 30 -4.66 14.68 -12.02
CA ARG A 30 -3.32 14.67 -12.58
C ARG A 30 -3.29 14.23 -14.04
N GLU A 31 -4.01 13.15 -14.37
CA GLU A 31 -3.91 12.43 -15.64
C GLU A 31 -5.15 12.60 -16.53
N GLY A 32 -6.24 13.20 -16.01
CA GLY A 32 -7.53 13.26 -16.68
C GLY A 32 -8.42 12.03 -16.42
N THR A 33 -9.59 12.00 -17.03
CA THR A 33 -10.68 11.05 -16.74
C THR A 33 -10.44 9.59 -17.21
N GLY A 34 -9.36 9.32 -17.94
CA GLY A 34 -9.07 7.99 -18.50
C GLY A 34 -8.36 7.01 -17.56
N VAL A 35 -8.17 7.37 -16.28
CA VAL A 35 -7.46 6.52 -15.32
C VAL A 35 -8.37 5.46 -14.72
N THR A 36 -7.89 4.22 -14.71
CA THR A 36 -8.54 3.11 -14.03
C THR A 36 -7.93 2.92 -12.64
N VAL A 37 -8.78 2.86 -11.62
CA VAL A 37 -8.36 2.50 -10.25
C VAL A 37 -9.16 1.29 -9.80
N GLU A 38 -8.48 0.33 -9.19
CA GLU A 38 -9.06 -0.86 -8.59
C GLU A 38 -8.61 -0.97 -7.13
N GLY A 39 -9.46 -1.55 -6.28
CA GLY A 39 -9.16 -1.83 -4.88
C GLY A 39 -9.10 -3.33 -4.63
N LEU A 40 -8.21 -3.76 -3.73
CA LEU A 40 -8.08 -5.15 -3.33
C LEU A 40 -8.01 -5.25 -1.81
N ASP A 41 -8.79 -6.16 -1.24
CA ASP A 41 -8.77 -6.44 0.20
C ASP A 41 -9.10 -7.92 0.47
N LEU A 42 -8.58 -8.44 1.58
CA LEU A 42 -8.85 -9.80 2.03
C LEU A 42 -10.23 -9.92 2.70
N SER A 43 -10.78 -8.83 3.23
CA SER A 43 -12.05 -8.80 3.95
C SER A 43 -13.23 -8.53 3.02
N PRO A 44 -14.13 -9.52 2.79
CA PRO A 44 -15.32 -9.29 2.00
C PRO A 44 -16.28 -8.28 2.65
N GLN A 45 -16.24 -8.15 4.00
CA GLN A 45 -17.03 -7.18 4.75
C GLN A 45 -16.56 -5.75 4.45
N MET A 46 -15.25 -5.49 4.45
CA MET A 46 -14.70 -4.18 4.09
C MET A 46 -15.02 -3.82 2.65
N LEU A 47 -14.90 -4.77 1.73
CA LEU A 47 -15.27 -4.57 0.33
C LEU A 47 -16.77 -4.31 0.12
N ALA A 48 -17.64 -4.89 0.96
CA ALA A 48 -19.07 -4.56 0.92
C ALA A 48 -19.31 -3.09 1.27
N VAL A 49 -18.63 -2.58 2.30
CA VAL A 49 -18.69 -1.15 2.68
C VAL A 49 -18.09 -0.28 1.59
N ALA A 50 -16.95 -0.69 0.99
CA ALA A 50 -16.30 0.05 -0.10
C ALA A 50 -17.26 0.25 -1.29
N ARG A 51 -18.01 -0.78 -1.67
CA ARG A 51 -19.03 -0.68 -2.74
C ARG A 51 -20.16 0.30 -2.39
N VAL A 52 -20.61 0.33 -1.14
CA VAL A 52 -21.62 1.30 -0.67
C VAL A 52 -21.09 2.73 -0.72
N ARG A 53 -19.80 2.93 -0.47
CA ARG A 53 -19.14 4.25 -0.56
C ARG A 53 -18.91 4.74 -1.98
N ASP A 54 -19.00 3.84 -2.95
CA ASP A 54 -18.83 4.14 -4.38
C ASP A 54 -20.13 3.91 -5.16
N PRO A 55 -21.22 4.62 -4.86
CA PRO A 55 -22.52 4.40 -5.49
C PRO A 55 -22.51 4.73 -6.98
N GLY A 56 -21.56 5.55 -7.42
CA GLY A 56 -21.36 5.90 -8.84
C GLY A 56 -20.51 4.92 -9.62
N GLY A 57 -19.95 3.88 -8.98
CA GLY A 57 -19.11 2.87 -9.65
C GLY A 57 -17.84 3.46 -10.25
N ARG A 58 -17.22 4.44 -9.60
CA ARG A 58 -15.99 5.12 -10.07
C ARG A 58 -14.78 4.22 -10.02
N ILE A 59 -14.76 3.26 -9.08
CA ILE A 59 -13.73 2.23 -8.96
C ILE A 59 -14.11 1.07 -9.86
N ARG A 60 -13.22 0.72 -10.78
CA ARG A 60 -13.49 -0.27 -11.81
C ARG A 60 -13.83 -1.64 -11.22
N ARG A 61 -13.11 -2.05 -10.17
CA ARG A 61 -13.31 -3.33 -9.50
C ARG A 61 -12.81 -3.30 -8.06
N TRP A 62 -13.54 -4.02 -7.20
CA TRP A 62 -13.15 -4.36 -5.84
C TRP A 62 -12.86 -5.85 -5.79
N HIS A 63 -11.57 -6.20 -5.64
CA HIS A 63 -11.08 -7.58 -5.65
C HIS A 63 -11.06 -8.14 -4.23
N HIS A 64 -11.66 -9.31 -4.05
CA HIS A 64 -11.53 -10.09 -2.82
C HIS A 64 -10.42 -11.11 -3.02
N ALA A 65 -9.21 -10.82 -2.54
CA ALA A 65 -8.03 -11.67 -2.69
C ALA A 65 -6.99 -11.34 -1.62
N ALA A 66 -6.07 -12.29 -1.39
CA ALA A 66 -4.89 -12.06 -0.57
C ALA A 66 -3.88 -11.17 -1.34
N ALA A 67 -3.24 -10.26 -0.61
CA ALA A 67 -2.30 -9.30 -1.20
C ALA A 67 -1.03 -9.96 -1.79
N GLU A 68 -0.63 -11.09 -1.22
CA GLU A 68 0.52 -11.89 -1.67
C GLU A 68 0.21 -12.86 -2.82
N ALA A 69 -1.08 -13.00 -3.20
CA ALA A 69 -1.55 -13.91 -4.24
C ALA A 69 -2.83 -13.37 -4.89
N THR A 70 -2.72 -12.26 -5.58
CA THR A 70 -3.88 -11.49 -6.08
C THR A 70 -4.64 -12.19 -7.21
N GLY A 71 -4.01 -13.08 -7.95
CA GLY A 71 -4.57 -13.71 -9.16
C GLY A 71 -4.69 -12.76 -10.35
N LEU A 72 -4.21 -11.52 -10.24
CA LEU A 72 -4.26 -10.54 -11.33
C LEU A 72 -3.14 -10.78 -12.35
N PRO A 73 -3.32 -10.31 -13.61
CA PRO A 73 -2.30 -10.47 -14.64
C PRO A 73 -0.99 -9.75 -14.28
N ALA A 74 0.15 -10.34 -14.63
CA ALA A 74 1.45 -9.68 -14.51
C ALA A 74 1.52 -8.44 -15.42
N ALA A 75 2.36 -7.48 -15.06
CA ALA A 75 2.60 -6.25 -15.81
C ALA A 75 1.31 -5.55 -16.29
N SER A 76 0.31 -5.47 -15.39
CA SER A 76 -1.03 -4.96 -15.71
C SER A 76 -1.28 -3.54 -15.16
N VAL A 77 -0.52 -3.09 -14.16
CA VAL A 77 -0.70 -1.80 -13.50
C VAL A 77 0.55 -0.92 -13.56
N ASP A 78 0.36 0.39 -13.44
CA ASP A 78 1.42 1.40 -13.49
C ASP A 78 1.77 1.90 -12.09
N LEU A 79 0.79 1.85 -11.17
CA LEU A 79 0.93 2.30 -9.78
C LEU A 79 0.27 1.29 -8.83
N ILE A 80 0.97 0.95 -7.76
CA ILE A 80 0.40 0.23 -6.62
C ILE A 80 0.54 1.10 -5.38
N THR A 81 -0.53 1.19 -4.58
CA THR A 81 -0.52 1.80 -3.26
C THR A 81 -0.78 0.75 -2.18
N LEU A 82 -0.07 0.87 -1.04
CA LEU A 82 -0.34 0.14 0.20
C LEU A 82 -0.38 1.19 1.33
N GLN A 83 -1.54 1.36 1.94
CA GLN A 83 -1.72 2.34 3.01
C GLN A 83 -2.10 1.64 4.31
N PHE A 84 -1.19 1.67 5.29
CA PHE A 84 -1.38 1.04 6.60
C PHE A 84 -1.64 -0.48 6.52
N VAL A 85 -0.85 -1.17 5.69
CA VAL A 85 -1.00 -2.61 5.44
C VAL A 85 0.15 -3.41 6.06
N CYS A 86 1.38 -2.93 5.90
CA CYS A 86 2.56 -3.74 6.23
C CYS A 86 2.70 -4.03 7.73
N HIS A 87 2.23 -3.13 8.60
CA HIS A 87 2.27 -3.33 10.05
C HIS A 87 1.25 -4.36 10.56
N GLU A 88 0.25 -4.71 9.74
CA GLU A 88 -0.72 -5.78 10.03
C GLU A 88 -0.25 -7.16 9.54
N LEU A 89 0.93 -7.25 8.92
CA LEU A 89 1.44 -8.46 8.30
C LEU A 89 2.74 -8.95 8.97
N PRO A 90 2.91 -10.28 9.12
CA PRO A 90 4.22 -10.80 9.45
C PRO A 90 5.23 -10.44 8.36
N ALA A 91 6.51 -10.26 8.73
CA ALA A 91 7.56 -9.83 7.81
C ALA A 91 7.69 -10.73 6.55
N GLY A 92 7.42 -12.03 6.70
CA GLY A 92 7.40 -12.98 5.57
C GLY A 92 6.28 -12.69 4.57
N ALA A 93 5.08 -12.36 5.05
CA ALA A 93 3.94 -11.97 4.21
C ALA A 93 4.19 -10.62 3.54
N THR A 94 4.72 -9.63 4.27
CA THR A 94 5.13 -8.35 3.67
C THR A 94 6.08 -8.54 2.49
N ARG A 95 7.13 -9.39 2.64
CA ARG A 95 8.03 -9.70 1.52
C ARG A 95 7.33 -10.38 0.35
N ALA A 96 6.33 -11.23 0.61
CA ALA A 96 5.54 -11.88 -0.43
C ALA A 96 4.65 -10.86 -1.17
N VAL A 97 4.00 -9.94 -0.44
CA VAL A 97 3.23 -8.83 -1.02
C VAL A 97 4.10 -7.95 -1.92
N LEU A 98 5.32 -7.61 -1.50
CA LEU A 98 6.24 -6.81 -2.32
C LEU A 98 6.65 -7.53 -3.61
N ARG A 99 6.88 -8.86 -3.58
CA ARG A 99 7.14 -9.64 -4.79
C ARG A 99 5.92 -9.70 -5.71
N GLU A 100 4.73 -9.84 -5.15
CA GLU A 100 3.49 -9.80 -5.93
C GLU A 100 3.27 -8.42 -6.55
N ALA A 101 3.52 -7.34 -5.81
CA ALA A 101 3.48 -5.98 -6.34
C ALA A 101 4.47 -5.79 -7.51
N ALA A 102 5.69 -6.31 -7.40
CA ALA A 102 6.66 -6.30 -8.49
C ALA A 102 6.17 -7.08 -9.72
N ARG A 103 5.52 -8.23 -9.52
CA ARG A 103 4.93 -9.03 -10.62
C ARG A 103 3.80 -8.29 -11.34
N LEU A 104 2.98 -7.55 -10.60
CA LEU A 104 1.81 -6.83 -11.14
C LEU A 104 2.18 -5.56 -11.89
N LEU A 105 3.23 -4.88 -11.45
CA LEU A 105 3.68 -3.63 -12.07
C LEU A 105 4.30 -3.86 -13.43
N ARG A 106 4.05 -2.93 -14.34
CA ARG A 106 4.81 -2.82 -15.59
C ARG A 106 6.24 -2.38 -15.29
N PRO A 107 7.22 -2.70 -16.16
CA PRO A 107 8.57 -2.13 -16.05
C PRO A 107 8.51 -0.61 -15.92
N GLY A 108 9.24 -0.06 -14.94
CA GLY A 108 9.18 1.36 -14.61
C GLY A 108 7.96 1.81 -13.79
N GLY A 109 7.04 0.92 -13.48
CA GLY A 109 5.90 1.18 -12.60
C GLY A 109 6.34 1.49 -11.17
N VAL A 110 5.46 2.06 -10.39
CA VAL A 110 5.77 2.61 -9.07
C VAL A 110 4.95 1.93 -7.98
N VAL A 111 5.59 1.61 -6.86
CA VAL A 111 4.92 1.27 -5.61
C VAL A 111 5.05 2.43 -4.63
N ALA A 112 3.97 2.77 -3.94
CA ALA A 112 3.94 3.76 -2.87
C ALA A 112 3.32 3.14 -1.61
N LEU A 113 4.07 3.18 -0.51
CA LEU A 113 3.65 2.66 0.78
C LEU A 113 3.57 3.80 1.79
N VAL A 114 2.48 3.85 2.55
CA VAL A 114 2.34 4.72 3.72
C VAL A 114 2.16 3.83 4.93
N ASP A 115 3.03 3.98 5.93
CA ASP A 115 2.94 3.17 7.14
C ASP A 115 3.67 3.80 8.33
N GLN A 116 3.58 3.19 9.50
CA GLN A 116 4.26 3.65 10.70
C GLN A 116 5.77 3.78 10.47
N ASP A 117 6.35 4.83 11.03
CA ASP A 117 7.79 5.06 10.96
C ASP A 117 8.48 4.61 12.26
N PRO A 118 9.20 3.46 12.27
CA PRO A 118 9.89 3.00 13.47
C PRO A 118 10.97 3.97 13.96
N ASP A 119 11.47 4.84 13.07
CA ASP A 119 12.48 5.85 13.40
C ASP A 119 11.88 7.17 13.91
N SER A 120 10.57 7.30 13.88
CA SER A 120 9.86 8.47 14.37
C SER A 120 10.17 8.74 15.83
N ALA A 121 10.45 10.01 16.18
CA ALA A 121 10.68 10.41 17.55
C ALA A 121 9.44 10.17 18.45
N VAL A 122 8.24 10.20 17.86
CA VAL A 122 6.99 9.91 18.58
C VAL A 122 6.92 8.43 18.92
N ILE A 123 7.19 7.54 17.98
CA ILE A 123 7.18 6.08 18.20
C ILE A 123 8.26 5.68 19.21
N ARG A 124 9.49 6.19 19.04
CA ARG A 124 10.62 5.87 19.92
C ARG A 124 10.44 6.36 21.38
N ARG A 125 9.63 7.39 21.60
CA ARG A 125 9.38 7.99 22.92
C ARG A 125 8.03 7.59 23.53
N LEU A 126 7.34 6.60 22.95
CA LEU A 126 6.09 6.12 23.53
C LEU A 126 6.31 5.62 24.94
N PRO A 127 5.50 6.07 25.93
CA PRO A 127 5.53 5.51 27.27
C PRO A 127 5.29 3.99 27.24
N ALA A 128 6.01 3.24 28.07
CA ALA A 128 5.94 1.78 28.08
C ALA A 128 4.51 1.20 28.13
N PRO A 129 3.58 1.74 28.96
CA PRO A 129 2.19 1.24 28.96
C PRO A 129 1.48 1.42 27.60
N ILE A 130 1.71 2.55 26.95
CA ILE A 130 1.12 2.85 25.62
C ILE A 130 1.74 1.95 24.54
N ALA A 131 3.06 1.76 24.59
CA ALA A 131 3.75 0.84 23.68
C ALA A 131 3.24 -0.60 23.83
N THR A 132 3.01 -1.05 25.08
CA THR A 132 2.45 -2.39 25.35
C THR A 132 1.02 -2.51 24.83
N LEU A 133 0.18 -1.50 25.04
CA LEU A 133 -1.19 -1.49 24.53
C LEU A 133 -1.20 -1.55 22.99
N LEU A 134 -0.38 -0.74 22.33
CA LEU A 134 -0.26 -0.72 20.88
C LEU A 134 0.12 -2.11 20.35
N LYS A 135 1.14 -2.75 20.94
CA LYS A 135 1.57 -4.11 20.55
C LYS A 135 0.50 -5.18 20.82
N SER A 136 -0.38 -4.98 21.80
CA SER A 136 -1.46 -5.94 22.09
C SER A 136 -2.60 -5.87 21.06
N THR A 137 -2.77 -4.73 20.40
CA THR A 137 -3.77 -4.52 19.33
C THR A 137 -3.20 -4.77 17.93
N GLU A 138 -1.88 -4.69 17.79
CA GLU A 138 -1.15 -4.82 16.52
C GLU A 138 -0.14 -5.99 16.64
N PRO A 139 -0.56 -7.24 16.45
CA PRO A 139 0.27 -8.41 16.79
C PRO A 139 1.56 -8.52 15.97
N TYR A 140 1.63 -7.92 14.80
CA TYR A 140 2.81 -7.96 13.92
C TYR A 140 3.65 -6.68 13.94
N LEU A 141 3.33 -5.74 14.81
CA LEU A 141 4.01 -4.45 14.86
C LEU A 141 5.52 -4.57 15.15
N GLU A 142 5.93 -5.51 16.01
CA GLU A 142 7.36 -5.74 16.28
C GLU A 142 8.08 -6.34 15.05
N ASP A 143 7.44 -7.28 14.38
CA ASP A 143 7.93 -7.86 13.13
C ASP A 143 8.12 -6.77 12.07
N TYR A 144 7.12 -5.88 11.92
CA TYR A 144 7.17 -4.74 11.02
C TYR A 144 8.30 -3.76 11.39
N PHE A 145 8.46 -3.42 12.67
CA PHE A 145 9.51 -2.49 13.11
C PHE A 145 10.92 -3.05 12.94
N SER A 146 11.08 -4.39 12.99
CA SER A 146 12.36 -5.07 12.74
C SER A 146 12.67 -5.25 11.25
N LEU A 147 11.67 -5.08 10.37
CA LEU A 147 11.83 -5.24 8.94
C LEU A 147 12.46 -4.00 8.31
N ASP A 148 13.64 -4.16 7.72
CA ASP A 148 14.21 -3.16 6.81
C ASP A 148 13.38 -3.14 5.51
N LEU A 149 12.32 -2.34 5.53
CA LEU A 149 11.36 -2.26 4.43
C LEU A 149 11.97 -1.70 3.13
N PRO A 150 12.86 -0.67 3.16
CA PRO A 150 13.63 -0.26 1.99
C PRO A 150 14.41 -1.41 1.34
N ARG A 151 15.16 -2.17 2.15
CA ARG A 151 15.90 -3.33 1.67
C ARG A 151 14.99 -4.45 1.13
N ALA A 152 13.82 -4.66 1.75
CA ALA A 152 12.84 -5.62 1.26
C ALA A 152 12.28 -5.23 -0.11
N LEU A 153 12.07 -3.93 -0.36
CA LEU A 153 11.72 -3.39 -1.68
C LEU A 153 12.83 -3.68 -2.71
N GLU A 154 14.09 -3.39 -2.38
CA GLU A 154 15.22 -3.67 -3.27
C GLU A 154 15.32 -5.17 -3.61
N GLN A 155 15.15 -6.05 -2.62
CA GLN A 155 15.12 -7.51 -2.80
C GLN A 155 13.96 -8.00 -3.68
N ALA A 156 12.86 -7.26 -3.71
CA ALA A 156 11.72 -7.54 -4.59
C ALA A 156 11.90 -6.99 -6.03
N GLY A 157 13.03 -6.32 -6.33
CA GLY A 157 13.34 -5.80 -7.66
C GLY A 157 13.06 -4.31 -7.85
N PHE A 158 12.70 -3.60 -6.78
CA PHE A 158 12.51 -2.16 -6.84
C PHE A 158 13.84 -1.41 -6.72
N ARG A 159 13.89 -0.21 -7.29
CA ARG A 159 15.03 0.71 -7.26
C ARG A 159 14.56 2.11 -6.88
N GLU A 160 15.51 3.04 -6.69
CA GLU A 160 15.22 4.45 -6.38
C GLU A 160 14.29 4.60 -5.16
N VAL A 161 14.50 3.75 -4.13
CA VAL A 161 13.68 3.80 -2.91
C VAL A 161 13.89 5.16 -2.24
N ARG A 162 12.81 5.93 -2.13
CA ARG A 162 12.77 7.23 -1.46
C ARG A 162 11.89 7.15 -0.24
N ARG A 163 12.35 7.75 0.85
CA ARG A 163 11.62 7.87 2.11
C ARG A 163 11.34 9.33 2.39
N GLU A 164 10.09 9.63 2.73
CA GLU A 164 9.65 10.95 3.15
C GLU A 164 8.78 10.81 4.41
N ALA A 165 8.88 11.75 5.35
CA ALA A 165 7.94 11.85 6.46
C ALA A 165 6.64 12.46 5.94
N CYS A 166 5.48 11.85 6.27
CA CYS A 166 4.19 12.45 5.92
C CYS A 166 3.51 13.10 7.11
N ASP A 167 3.79 12.62 8.31
CA ASP A 167 3.40 13.21 9.58
C ASP A 167 4.39 12.77 10.69
N PRO A 168 4.22 13.20 11.97
CA PRO A 168 5.18 12.85 13.02
C PRO A 168 5.33 11.37 13.35
N ARG A 169 4.45 10.48 12.86
CA ARG A 169 4.44 9.05 13.17
C ARG A 169 4.59 8.15 11.96
N HIS A 170 4.33 8.66 10.76
CA HIS A 170 4.26 7.85 9.55
C HIS A 170 5.27 8.31 8.51
N ARG A 171 5.67 7.37 7.67
CA ARG A 171 6.55 7.60 6.51
C ARG A 171 5.87 7.15 5.23
N VAL A 172 6.27 7.78 4.14
CA VAL A 172 6.00 7.31 2.79
C VAL A 172 7.27 6.67 2.25
N LEU A 173 7.16 5.50 1.67
CA LEU A 173 8.19 4.90 0.84
C LEU A 173 7.68 4.82 -0.59
N VAL A 174 8.46 5.32 -1.53
CA VAL A 174 8.15 5.22 -2.95
C VAL A 174 9.32 4.60 -3.67
N ALA A 175 9.05 3.60 -4.51
CA ALA A 175 10.08 2.91 -5.26
C ALA A 175 9.59 2.59 -6.67
N ARG A 176 10.53 2.46 -7.61
CA ARG A 176 10.28 2.14 -9.00
C ARG A 176 10.68 0.69 -9.29
N LEU A 177 9.87 -0.05 -10.02
CA LEU A 177 10.27 -1.35 -10.56
C LEU A 177 11.36 -1.16 -11.62
N ALA A 178 12.41 -1.97 -11.56
CA ALA A 178 13.54 -1.92 -12.48
C ALA A 178 13.14 -2.27 -13.92
#